data_809d510efa5e176a30bddff166d031fa
#
_entry.id   809d510efa5e176a30bddff166d031fa
#
_cell.length_a   1.000
_cell.length_b   1.000
_cell.length_c   1.000
_cell.angle_alpha   90.00
_cell.angle_beta   90.00
_cell.angle_gamma   90.00
#
_symmetry.space_group_name_H-M   'P 1'
#
loop_
_entity.id
_entity.type
_entity.pdbx_description
1 polymer ?
#
loop_
_entity_poly.entity_id
_entity_poly.type
_entity_poly.pdbx_seq_one_letter_code
_entity_poly.pdbx_strand_id
1 'polypeptide(L)'
;MPLMETLDARFVSDKSLAGEPLLREEARAVLSWPDEELLDLVSAAHRVRRAHFGRKVKMNFLVNLQSGLCAEDCSYCSQSKISKAPIEKYTFLSSDEVLDMADRAVSAGAARLCLVASMRGPSDRDLASLDESVRRVKAKHPRLEICTSMGLLKEGQAAQLKEAGVDAYNHNLNTSESHYEKICHTHTYQDRVDTVERAKAAALSPCSGAIFGMGETKEDIIDVAFRLRETGVDSIPINFLIPMPGTSHQGKNELTPNQCLKILCLFRFVNPAMELRIAGGRELHLRSLQTLGLYVANSIFVGDYLTTKGQSADADRRMVQDMGFEVVGEDLSGDVPQSPSVEIVTRASRQ
;
A
#
# COMPACT_ATOMS: atom_id res chain seq x y z
N MET A 1 33.95 12.64 -20.45
CA MET A 1 32.84 11.91 -19.80
C MET A 1 32.80 10.55 -20.46
N PRO A 2 33.02 9.43 -19.78
CA PRO A 2 32.80 8.13 -20.38
C PRO A 2 31.30 8.02 -20.68
N LEU A 3 30.98 7.56 -21.88
CA LEU A 3 29.64 7.16 -22.28
C LEU A 3 29.10 6.22 -21.19
N MET A 4 28.08 6.67 -20.42
CA MET A 4 27.23 5.75 -19.69
C MET A 4 26.61 4.84 -20.77
N GLU A 5 27.10 3.62 -20.87
CA GLU A 5 26.33 2.58 -21.54
C GLU A 5 24.92 2.67 -20.95
N THR A 6 23.93 2.89 -21.82
CA THR A 6 22.53 2.97 -21.39
C THR A 6 22.21 1.66 -20.67
N LEU A 7 21.86 1.74 -19.40
CA LEU A 7 21.49 0.56 -18.60
C LEU A 7 20.35 -0.18 -19.32
N ASP A 8 20.53 -1.47 -19.62
CA ASP A 8 19.50 -2.29 -20.24
C ASP A 8 18.48 -2.75 -19.19
N ALA A 9 17.19 -2.53 -19.45
CA ALA A 9 16.10 -2.96 -18.57
C ALA A 9 16.12 -4.48 -18.30
N ARG A 10 16.52 -5.26 -19.30
CA ARG A 10 16.67 -6.71 -19.17
C ARG A 10 17.79 -7.09 -18.20
N PHE A 11 18.92 -6.40 -18.26
CA PHE A 11 20.03 -6.59 -17.31
C PHE A 11 19.58 -6.36 -15.86
N VAL A 12 18.82 -5.28 -15.60
CA VAL A 12 18.29 -4.99 -14.26
C VAL A 12 17.37 -6.11 -13.76
N SER A 13 16.48 -6.61 -14.64
CA SER A 13 15.58 -7.71 -14.28
C SER A 13 16.31 -9.04 -14.09
N ASP A 14 17.32 -9.35 -14.89
CA ASP A 14 18.12 -10.58 -14.76
C ASP A 14 18.89 -10.60 -13.44
N LYS A 15 19.51 -9.46 -13.07
CA LYS A 15 20.18 -9.27 -11.80
C LYS A 15 19.23 -9.44 -10.61
N SER A 16 18.04 -8.81 -10.68
CA SER A 16 17.00 -8.96 -9.65
C SER A 16 16.53 -10.40 -9.49
N LEU A 17 16.34 -11.14 -10.59
CA LEU A 17 15.94 -12.56 -10.60
C LEU A 17 17.04 -13.48 -10.06
N ALA A 18 18.30 -13.13 -10.27
CA ALA A 18 19.45 -13.84 -9.70
C ALA A 18 19.60 -13.59 -8.17
N GLY A 19 18.81 -12.70 -7.59
CA GLY A 19 18.93 -12.32 -6.17
C GLY A 19 20.08 -11.36 -5.90
N GLU A 20 20.76 -10.87 -6.93
CA GLU A 20 21.85 -9.92 -6.81
C GLU A 20 21.31 -8.53 -6.44
N PRO A 21 21.94 -7.82 -5.48
CA PRO A 21 21.50 -6.48 -5.13
C PRO A 21 21.77 -5.49 -6.27
N LEU A 22 20.80 -4.61 -6.54
CA LEU A 22 21.05 -3.46 -7.40
C LEU A 22 22.08 -2.55 -6.77
N LEU A 23 22.92 -1.92 -7.60
CA LEU A 23 23.77 -0.81 -7.19
C LEU A 23 22.96 0.49 -7.11
N ARG A 24 23.41 1.47 -6.34
CA ARG A 24 22.71 2.76 -6.23
C ARG A 24 22.64 3.51 -7.55
N GLU A 25 23.69 3.42 -8.39
CA GLU A 25 23.69 4.02 -9.74
C GLU A 25 22.68 3.34 -10.67
N GLU A 26 22.49 2.04 -10.56
CA GLU A 26 21.45 1.31 -11.32
C GLU A 26 20.05 1.76 -10.85
N ALA A 27 19.85 1.92 -9.55
CA ALA A 27 18.60 2.44 -8.98
C ALA A 27 18.30 3.88 -9.46
N ARG A 28 19.33 4.77 -9.53
CA ARG A 28 19.19 6.13 -10.10
C ARG A 28 18.82 6.08 -11.57
N ALA A 29 19.42 5.18 -12.34
CA ALA A 29 19.11 5.00 -13.75
C ALA A 29 17.65 4.56 -13.94
N VAL A 30 17.14 3.62 -13.13
CA VAL A 30 15.72 3.21 -13.14
C VAL A 30 14.79 4.41 -12.90
N LEU A 31 15.05 5.25 -11.89
CA LEU A 31 14.25 6.46 -11.60
C LEU A 31 14.41 7.56 -12.67
N SER A 32 15.46 7.49 -13.47
CA SER A 32 15.76 8.46 -14.54
C SER A 32 15.48 7.90 -15.93
N TRP A 33 14.86 6.73 -16.03
CA TRP A 33 14.56 6.04 -17.29
C TRP A 33 13.83 6.98 -18.26
N PRO A 34 14.15 6.97 -19.56
CA PRO A 34 13.43 7.79 -20.54
C PRO A 34 11.94 7.43 -20.55
N ASP A 35 11.08 8.46 -20.65
CA ASP A 35 9.63 8.26 -20.64
C ASP A 35 9.14 7.50 -21.89
N GLU A 36 9.79 7.70 -23.03
CA GLU A 36 9.53 7.00 -24.29
C GLU A 36 9.87 5.49 -24.23
N GLU A 37 10.77 5.09 -23.33
CA GLU A 37 11.19 3.69 -23.15
C GLU A 37 10.55 3.05 -21.87
N LEU A 38 9.55 3.71 -21.27
CA LEU A 38 8.94 3.25 -20.03
C LEU A 38 8.37 1.83 -20.12
N LEU A 39 7.85 1.43 -21.28
CA LEU A 39 7.27 0.09 -21.45
C LEU A 39 8.32 -1.02 -21.35
N ASP A 40 9.55 -0.77 -21.75
CA ASP A 40 10.66 -1.73 -21.61
C ASP A 40 10.99 -1.94 -20.13
N LEU A 41 11.01 -0.85 -19.35
CA LEU A 41 11.20 -0.91 -17.90
C LEU A 41 10.07 -1.68 -17.21
N VAL A 42 8.80 -1.39 -17.55
CA VAL A 42 7.63 -2.09 -17.01
C VAL A 42 7.64 -3.57 -17.40
N SER A 43 8.01 -3.89 -18.65
CA SER A 43 8.14 -5.28 -19.12
C SER A 43 9.22 -6.04 -18.34
N ALA A 44 10.36 -5.42 -18.07
CA ALA A 44 11.43 -5.99 -17.26
C ALA A 44 10.98 -6.24 -15.81
N ALA A 45 10.29 -5.27 -15.20
CA ALA A 45 9.72 -5.42 -13.85
C ALA A 45 8.64 -6.52 -13.80
N HIS A 46 7.84 -6.65 -14.87
CA HIS A 46 6.87 -7.74 -15.01
C HIS A 46 7.52 -9.13 -15.02
N ARG A 47 8.67 -9.30 -15.65
CA ARG A 47 9.41 -10.58 -15.60
C ARG A 47 9.71 -10.99 -14.15
N VAL A 48 10.19 -10.03 -13.33
CA VAL A 48 10.48 -10.27 -11.92
C VAL A 48 9.19 -10.59 -11.14
N ARG A 49 8.16 -9.75 -11.29
CA ARG A 49 6.85 -9.96 -10.65
C ARG A 49 6.27 -11.33 -11.00
N ARG A 50 6.30 -11.71 -12.29
CA ARG A 50 5.73 -12.98 -12.76
C ARG A 50 6.49 -14.20 -12.21
N ALA A 51 7.80 -14.12 -12.06
CA ALA A 51 8.61 -15.20 -11.50
C ALA A 51 8.23 -15.54 -10.05
N HIS A 52 7.87 -14.51 -9.23
CA HIS A 52 7.55 -14.69 -7.82
C HIS A 52 6.05 -14.86 -7.54
N PHE A 53 5.18 -14.22 -8.32
CA PHE A 53 3.74 -14.12 -8.02
C PHE A 53 2.82 -14.68 -9.13
N GLY A 54 3.40 -15.12 -10.25
CA GLY A 54 2.60 -15.63 -11.37
C GLY A 54 1.61 -14.60 -11.88
N ARG A 55 0.32 -14.97 -11.96
CA ARG A 55 -0.79 -14.11 -12.38
C ARG A 55 -1.58 -13.53 -11.20
N LYS A 56 -1.24 -13.86 -9.96
CA LYS A 56 -2.02 -13.53 -8.77
C LYS A 56 -1.91 -12.07 -8.39
N VAL A 57 -3.05 -11.46 -8.06
CA VAL A 57 -3.18 -10.12 -7.47
C VAL A 57 -3.95 -10.23 -6.17
N LYS A 58 -3.37 -9.76 -5.07
CA LYS A 58 -4.00 -9.74 -3.75
C LYS A 58 -4.79 -8.47 -3.55
N MET A 59 -6.07 -8.59 -3.27
CA MET A 59 -6.93 -7.47 -2.93
C MET A 59 -6.98 -7.30 -1.40
N ASN A 60 -6.88 -6.05 -0.93
CA ASN A 60 -6.89 -5.71 0.48
C ASN A 60 -7.98 -4.67 0.73
N PHE A 61 -8.68 -4.77 1.86
CA PHE A 61 -9.74 -3.87 2.24
C PHE A 61 -9.35 -3.07 3.49
N LEU A 62 -9.57 -1.74 3.46
CA LEU A 62 -9.24 -0.84 4.57
C LEU A 62 -10.45 -0.58 5.45
N VAL A 63 -10.25 -0.61 6.76
CA VAL A 63 -11.21 -0.15 7.76
C VAL A 63 -10.54 0.89 8.65
N ASN A 64 -11.11 2.09 8.70
CA ASN A 64 -10.66 3.14 9.61
C ASN A 64 -11.32 2.92 10.97
N LEU A 65 -10.63 2.27 11.92
CA LEU A 65 -11.15 1.92 13.25
C LEU A 65 -11.42 3.13 14.12
N GLN A 66 -10.59 4.16 13.98
CA GLN A 66 -10.68 5.44 14.71
C GLN A 66 -10.22 6.55 13.79
N SER A 67 -10.99 7.61 13.68
CA SER A 67 -10.74 8.70 12.74
C SER A 67 -10.50 10.04 13.41
N GLY A 68 -9.46 10.77 12.95
CA GLY A 68 -9.23 12.18 13.23
C GLY A 68 -8.84 12.52 14.67
N LEU A 69 -8.43 11.54 15.48
CA LEU A 69 -8.07 11.71 16.90
C LEU A 69 -6.58 11.44 17.19
N CYS A 70 -5.72 11.46 16.14
CA CYS A 70 -4.29 11.20 16.30
C CYS A 70 -3.58 12.37 17.00
N ALA A 71 -2.70 12.05 17.96
CA ALA A 71 -1.88 13.03 18.67
C ALA A 71 -0.59 13.42 17.90
N GLU A 72 -0.32 12.77 16.78
CA GLU A 72 0.88 12.98 15.96
C GLU A 72 0.73 14.18 15.02
N ASP A 73 1.87 14.75 14.58
CA ASP A 73 1.92 15.94 13.71
C ASP A 73 2.32 15.65 12.26
N CYS A 74 2.18 14.40 11.81
CA CYS A 74 2.53 14.03 10.43
C CYS A 74 1.89 14.98 9.43
N SER A 75 2.72 15.72 8.68
CA SER A 75 2.29 16.84 7.82
C SER A 75 1.40 16.45 6.65
N TYR A 76 1.52 15.20 6.17
CA TYR A 76 0.75 14.63 5.06
C TYR A 76 -0.60 14.06 5.49
N CYS A 77 -0.79 13.80 6.78
CA CYS A 77 -1.92 13.01 7.28
C CYS A 77 -3.14 13.90 7.58
N SER A 78 -4.27 13.61 6.92
CA SER A 78 -5.55 14.26 7.19
C SER A 78 -6.04 14.07 8.63
N GLN A 79 -5.61 13.00 9.31
CA GLN A 79 -6.02 12.63 10.66
C GLN A 79 -5.06 13.13 11.76
N SER A 80 -3.98 13.86 11.41
CA SER A 80 -3.01 14.38 12.38
C SER A 80 -3.56 15.55 13.20
N LYS A 81 -2.96 15.81 14.38
CA LYS A 81 -3.38 16.91 15.28
C LYS A 81 -3.28 18.29 14.64
N ILE A 82 -2.39 18.46 13.66
CA ILE A 82 -2.18 19.74 12.96
C ILE A 82 -3.08 19.90 11.73
N SER A 83 -3.76 18.83 11.30
CA SER A 83 -4.63 18.84 10.13
C SER A 83 -5.93 19.63 10.38
N LYS A 84 -6.33 20.42 9.39
CA LYS A 84 -7.63 21.08 9.30
C LYS A 84 -8.52 20.44 8.23
N ALA A 85 -8.18 19.22 7.80
CA ALA A 85 -8.96 18.51 6.79
C ALA A 85 -10.40 18.27 7.28
N PRO A 86 -11.41 18.46 6.41
CA PRO A 86 -12.82 18.27 6.75
C PRO A 86 -13.17 16.77 6.73
N ILE A 87 -12.60 16.01 7.66
CA ILE A 87 -12.83 14.58 7.82
C ILE A 87 -13.77 14.32 9.01
N GLU A 88 -14.50 13.22 8.94
CA GLU A 88 -15.28 12.73 10.06
C GLU A 88 -14.36 12.29 11.21
N LYS A 89 -14.76 12.58 12.45
CA LYS A 89 -14.02 12.20 13.66
C LYS A 89 -14.88 11.30 14.52
N TYR A 90 -14.34 10.12 14.84
CA TYR A 90 -14.99 9.15 15.71
C TYR A 90 -13.98 8.32 16.49
N THR A 91 -14.43 7.79 17.61
CA THR A 91 -13.67 6.89 18.46
C THR A 91 -13.67 5.47 17.86
N PHE A 92 -13.03 4.54 18.54
CA PHE A 92 -12.89 3.16 18.09
C PHE A 92 -14.24 2.53 17.75
N LEU A 93 -14.32 1.89 16.57
CA LEU A 93 -15.52 1.17 16.12
C LEU A 93 -15.81 -0.02 17.05
N SER A 94 -17.08 -0.35 17.21
CA SER A 94 -17.51 -1.56 17.91
C SER A 94 -17.16 -2.83 17.16
N SER A 95 -17.11 -3.95 17.88
CA SER A 95 -16.83 -5.27 17.27
C SER A 95 -17.90 -5.69 16.26
N ASP A 96 -19.14 -5.22 16.39
CA ASP A 96 -20.21 -5.47 15.41
C ASP A 96 -19.94 -4.70 14.10
N GLU A 97 -19.57 -3.42 14.19
CA GLU A 97 -19.22 -2.63 13.02
C GLU A 97 -17.98 -3.20 12.29
N VAL A 98 -16.98 -3.67 13.03
CA VAL A 98 -15.79 -4.33 12.45
C VAL A 98 -16.18 -5.63 11.73
N LEU A 99 -17.10 -6.41 12.30
CA LEU A 99 -17.58 -7.65 11.69
C LEU A 99 -18.35 -7.38 10.40
N ASP A 100 -19.22 -6.36 10.38
CA ASP A 100 -19.92 -5.92 9.17
C ASP A 100 -18.94 -5.47 8.07
N MET A 101 -17.87 -4.78 8.43
CA MET A 101 -16.81 -4.41 7.49
C MET A 101 -16.03 -5.61 6.97
N ALA A 102 -15.84 -6.64 7.81
CA ALA A 102 -15.20 -7.88 7.38
C ALA A 102 -16.09 -8.65 6.36
N ASP A 103 -17.43 -8.67 6.56
CA ASP A 103 -18.37 -9.23 5.61
C ASP A 103 -18.29 -8.51 4.25
N ARG A 104 -18.22 -7.18 4.26
CA ARG A 104 -18.06 -6.37 3.05
C ARG A 104 -16.72 -6.65 2.37
N ALA A 105 -15.62 -6.79 3.15
CA ALA A 105 -14.30 -7.11 2.61
C ALA A 105 -14.31 -8.47 1.87
N VAL A 106 -14.91 -9.49 2.46
CA VAL A 106 -15.06 -10.81 1.85
C VAL A 106 -15.91 -10.73 0.59
N SER A 107 -17.05 -10.02 0.63
CA SER A 107 -17.92 -9.81 -0.54
C SER A 107 -17.21 -9.05 -1.66
N ALA A 108 -16.29 -8.12 -1.32
CA ALA A 108 -15.44 -7.42 -2.28
C ALA A 108 -14.30 -8.30 -2.84
N GLY A 109 -14.14 -9.54 -2.38
CA GLY A 109 -13.07 -10.45 -2.80
C GLY A 109 -11.72 -10.13 -2.18
N ALA A 110 -11.70 -9.40 -1.05
CA ALA A 110 -10.45 -9.09 -0.37
C ALA A 110 -9.91 -10.32 0.38
N ALA A 111 -8.63 -10.61 0.20
CA ALA A 111 -7.91 -11.65 0.94
C ALA A 111 -7.38 -11.14 2.30
N ARG A 112 -7.29 -9.81 2.47
CA ARG A 112 -6.80 -9.18 3.70
C ARG A 112 -7.68 -8.02 4.12
N LEU A 113 -8.03 -7.97 5.40
CA LEU A 113 -8.66 -6.85 6.09
C LEU A 113 -7.60 -6.05 6.83
N CYS A 114 -7.48 -4.75 6.52
CA CYS A 114 -6.52 -3.85 7.16
C CYS A 114 -7.27 -2.94 8.14
N LEU A 115 -7.11 -3.17 9.44
CA LEU A 115 -7.71 -2.42 10.53
C LEU A 115 -6.77 -1.30 10.97
N VAL A 116 -7.13 -0.05 10.70
CA VAL A 116 -6.27 1.12 10.90
C VAL A 116 -6.88 2.08 11.91
N ALA A 117 -6.14 2.47 12.94
CA ALA A 117 -6.57 3.46 13.92
C ALA A 117 -5.65 4.69 13.92
N SER A 118 -6.24 5.88 13.91
CA SER A 118 -5.50 7.15 13.97
C SER A 118 -5.04 7.45 15.40
N MET A 119 -3.88 6.92 15.80
CA MET A 119 -3.31 7.08 17.14
C MET A 119 -1.78 7.05 17.11
N ARG A 120 -1.14 7.53 18.20
CA ARG A 120 0.30 7.41 18.38
C ARG A 120 0.73 5.96 18.65
N GLY A 121 -0.05 5.25 19.44
CA GLY A 121 0.16 3.86 19.82
C GLY A 121 -1.00 3.38 20.67
N PRO A 122 -1.30 2.07 20.70
CA PRO A 122 -2.46 1.54 21.40
C PRO A 122 -2.29 1.57 22.92
N SER A 123 -3.37 1.85 23.65
CA SER A 123 -3.53 1.55 25.07
C SER A 123 -3.97 0.09 25.26
N ASP A 124 -3.90 -0.40 26.50
CA ASP A 124 -4.40 -1.74 26.84
C ASP A 124 -5.90 -1.90 26.54
N ARG A 125 -6.68 -0.81 26.67
CA ARG A 125 -8.09 -0.79 26.29
C ARG A 125 -8.27 -0.94 24.78
N ASP A 126 -7.46 -0.26 23.97
CA ASP A 126 -7.53 -0.34 22.52
C ASP A 126 -7.16 -1.76 22.05
N LEU A 127 -6.16 -2.37 22.68
CA LEU A 127 -5.75 -3.75 22.41
C LEU A 127 -6.85 -4.75 22.77
N ALA A 128 -7.51 -4.57 23.92
CA ALA A 128 -8.62 -5.43 24.33
C ALA A 128 -9.82 -5.33 23.38
N SER A 129 -10.17 -4.10 22.94
CA SER A 129 -11.25 -3.88 21.95
C SER A 129 -10.91 -4.49 20.58
N LEU A 130 -9.64 -4.40 20.16
CA LEU A 130 -9.19 -5.02 18.93
C LEU A 130 -9.20 -6.55 19.02
N ASP A 131 -8.72 -7.13 20.15
CA ASP A 131 -8.71 -8.57 20.39
C ASP A 131 -10.11 -9.18 20.22
N GLU A 132 -11.12 -8.57 20.85
CA GLU A 132 -12.53 -9.00 20.68
C GLU A 132 -12.95 -8.98 19.23
N SER A 133 -12.69 -7.87 18.51
CA SER A 133 -13.06 -7.71 17.10
C SER A 133 -12.36 -8.75 16.22
N VAL A 134 -11.05 -8.96 16.40
CA VAL A 134 -10.23 -9.91 15.62
C VAL A 134 -10.72 -11.34 15.84
N ARG A 135 -10.97 -11.76 17.09
CA ARG A 135 -11.47 -13.11 17.39
C ARG A 135 -12.81 -13.37 16.74
N ARG A 136 -13.72 -12.40 16.75
CA ARG A 136 -15.04 -12.51 16.09
C ARG A 136 -14.91 -12.62 14.58
N VAL A 137 -14.06 -11.79 13.96
CA VAL A 137 -13.79 -11.87 12.53
C VAL A 137 -13.18 -13.22 12.15
N LYS A 138 -12.16 -13.69 12.90
CA LYS A 138 -11.52 -14.99 12.65
C LYS A 138 -12.48 -16.17 12.84
N ALA A 139 -13.39 -16.09 13.78
CA ALA A 139 -14.42 -17.13 13.99
C ALA A 139 -15.37 -17.24 12.78
N LYS A 140 -15.75 -16.12 12.16
CA LYS A 140 -16.63 -16.09 10.99
C LYS A 140 -15.88 -16.29 9.67
N HIS A 141 -14.72 -15.68 9.54
CA HIS A 141 -13.89 -15.65 8.32
C HIS A 141 -12.46 -16.14 8.60
N PRO A 142 -12.26 -17.44 8.89
CA PRO A 142 -10.95 -17.95 9.33
C PRO A 142 -9.82 -17.80 8.31
N ARG A 143 -10.17 -17.69 7.01
CA ARG A 143 -9.19 -17.51 5.93
C ARG A 143 -8.86 -16.04 5.62
N LEU A 144 -9.64 -15.09 6.16
CA LEU A 144 -9.37 -13.66 5.96
C LEU A 144 -8.13 -13.26 6.77
N GLU A 145 -7.08 -12.81 6.11
CA GLU A 145 -5.92 -12.27 6.80
C GLU A 145 -6.27 -10.93 7.46
N ILE A 146 -5.80 -10.73 8.68
CA ILE A 146 -5.99 -9.48 9.43
C ILE A 146 -4.64 -8.78 9.56
N CYS A 147 -4.56 -7.56 9.02
CA CYS A 147 -3.45 -6.64 9.20
C CYS A 147 -3.91 -5.49 10.08
N THR A 148 -3.11 -5.07 11.07
CA THR A 148 -3.44 -3.92 11.90
C THR A 148 -2.41 -2.81 11.77
N SER A 149 -2.84 -1.55 11.96
CA SER A 149 -1.98 -0.37 12.03
C SER A 149 -2.50 0.57 13.11
N MET A 150 -1.84 0.54 14.28
CA MET A 150 -2.25 1.27 15.49
C MET A 150 -1.12 2.17 16.02
N GLY A 151 -0.26 2.67 15.13
CA GLY A 151 0.87 3.51 15.51
C GLY A 151 2.07 2.74 16.07
N LEU A 152 2.79 3.35 17.02
CA LEU A 152 4.00 2.82 17.62
C LEU A 152 3.69 1.72 18.64
N LEU A 153 4.30 0.55 18.49
CA LEU A 153 4.14 -0.54 19.45
C LEU A 153 5.17 -0.44 20.58
N LYS A 154 4.73 -0.66 21.80
CA LYS A 154 5.57 -0.89 22.97
C LYS A 154 5.96 -2.37 23.06
N GLU A 155 6.90 -2.65 23.96
CA GLU A 155 7.29 -4.02 24.29
C GLU A 155 6.07 -4.85 24.74
N GLY A 156 5.96 -6.10 24.28
CA GLY A 156 4.86 -7.00 24.55
C GLY A 156 3.59 -6.79 23.72
N GLN A 157 3.32 -5.59 23.20
CA GLN A 157 2.08 -5.31 22.46
C GLN A 157 1.96 -6.07 21.13
N ALA A 158 3.08 -6.29 20.45
CA ALA A 158 3.11 -7.11 19.23
C ALA A 158 2.73 -8.58 19.52
N ALA A 159 3.19 -9.12 20.64
CA ALA A 159 2.83 -10.48 21.06
C ALA A 159 1.33 -10.59 21.38
N GLN A 160 0.75 -9.62 22.08
CA GLN A 160 -0.69 -9.56 22.36
C GLN A 160 -1.52 -9.53 21.06
N LEU A 161 -1.11 -8.74 20.05
CA LEU A 161 -1.76 -8.71 18.75
C LEU A 161 -1.69 -10.07 18.04
N LYS A 162 -0.54 -10.76 18.14
CA LYS A 162 -0.38 -12.10 17.58
C LYS A 162 -1.29 -13.13 18.26
N GLU A 163 -1.39 -13.10 19.58
CA GLU A 163 -2.28 -13.97 20.37
C GLU A 163 -3.76 -13.72 20.05
N ALA A 164 -4.14 -12.47 19.75
CA ALA A 164 -5.48 -12.11 19.30
C ALA A 164 -5.85 -12.72 17.95
N GLY A 165 -4.86 -13.16 17.16
CA GLY A 165 -5.06 -13.73 15.82
C GLY A 165 -4.76 -12.75 14.68
N VAL A 166 -4.06 -11.64 14.95
CA VAL A 166 -3.55 -10.73 13.92
C VAL A 166 -2.44 -11.45 13.13
N ASP A 167 -2.51 -11.36 11.79
CA ASP A 167 -1.53 -11.99 10.90
C ASP A 167 -0.37 -11.04 10.55
N ALA A 168 -0.65 -9.74 10.37
CA ALA A 168 0.32 -8.76 9.94
C ALA A 168 0.19 -7.44 10.71
N TYR A 169 1.30 -6.70 10.82
CA TYR A 169 1.31 -5.35 11.37
C TYR A 169 1.87 -4.36 10.35
N ASN A 170 1.09 -3.32 10.05
CA ASN A 170 1.54 -2.24 9.16
C ASN A 170 2.07 -1.06 9.96
N HIS A 171 3.31 -0.71 9.68
CA HIS A 171 3.87 0.57 10.13
C HIS A 171 4.87 1.08 9.09
N ASN A 172 4.42 2.03 8.26
CA ASN A 172 5.22 2.53 7.14
C ASN A 172 6.41 3.36 7.62
N LEU A 173 7.57 3.25 6.96
CA LEU A 173 8.67 4.21 7.10
C LEU A 173 8.27 5.59 6.58
N ASN A 174 7.39 5.64 5.58
CA ASN A 174 6.85 6.79 4.87
C ASN A 174 7.84 7.51 3.95
N THR A 175 9.06 7.76 4.38
CA THR A 175 10.13 8.41 3.61
C THR A 175 11.50 7.92 4.10
N SER A 176 12.59 8.49 3.57
CA SER A 176 13.95 8.25 4.05
C SER A 176 14.19 8.86 5.44
N GLU A 177 15.22 8.40 6.13
CA GLU A 177 15.65 8.98 7.40
C GLU A 177 16.03 10.46 7.25
N SER A 178 16.78 10.80 6.20
CA SER A 178 17.24 12.18 5.90
C SER A 178 16.07 13.15 5.61
N HIS A 179 14.94 12.66 5.09
CA HIS A 179 13.78 13.49 4.81
C HIS A 179 12.75 13.51 5.93
N TYR A 180 12.91 12.63 6.95
CA TYR A 180 11.87 12.36 7.94
C TYR A 180 11.48 13.58 8.78
N GLU A 181 12.43 14.37 9.23
CA GLU A 181 12.20 15.57 10.04
C GLU A 181 11.35 16.63 9.31
N LYS A 182 11.29 16.60 7.96
CA LYS A 182 10.44 17.51 7.19
C LYS A 182 8.95 17.13 7.23
N ILE A 183 8.64 15.91 7.65
CA ILE A 183 7.27 15.39 7.61
C ILE A 183 6.68 15.09 8.99
N CYS A 184 7.49 14.90 10.02
CA CYS A 184 7.01 14.59 11.37
C CYS A 184 8.06 14.93 12.43
N HIS A 185 7.61 15.51 13.58
CA HIS A 185 8.49 15.89 14.71
C HIS A 185 8.07 15.20 16.03
N THR A 186 6.89 14.61 16.12
CA THR A 186 6.37 14.01 17.35
C THR A 186 6.89 12.61 17.63
N HIS A 187 7.50 11.96 16.64
CA HIS A 187 8.25 10.72 16.77
C HIS A 187 9.33 10.64 15.69
N THR A 188 10.33 9.81 15.91
CA THR A 188 11.50 9.71 15.07
C THR A 188 11.34 8.65 13.97
N TYR A 189 12.24 8.66 12.97
CA TYR A 189 12.37 7.58 11.99
C TYR A 189 12.69 6.24 12.69
N GLN A 190 13.57 6.27 13.69
CA GLN A 190 13.97 5.07 14.45
C GLN A 190 12.77 4.45 15.21
N ASP A 191 11.87 5.25 15.78
CA ASP A 191 10.64 4.72 16.42
C ASP A 191 9.79 3.87 15.46
N ARG A 192 9.80 4.23 14.16
CA ARG A 192 9.11 3.45 13.13
C ARG A 192 9.83 2.15 12.82
N VAL A 193 11.14 2.20 12.65
CA VAL A 193 11.97 1.01 12.44
C VAL A 193 11.79 0.04 13.60
N ASP A 194 11.93 0.51 14.84
CA ASP A 194 11.75 -0.30 16.05
C ASP A 194 10.38 -0.97 16.11
N THR A 195 9.32 -0.26 15.67
CA THR A 195 7.98 -0.82 15.64
C THR A 195 7.86 -1.96 14.64
N VAL A 196 8.46 -1.82 13.45
CA VAL A 196 8.49 -2.90 12.44
C VAL A 196 9.28 -4.10 12.95
N GLU A 197 10.41 -3.86 13.61
CA GLU A 197 11.24 -4.92 14.21
C GLU A 197 10.52 -5.65 15.35
N ARG A 198 9.80 -4.93 16.22
CA ARG A 198 8.96 -5.53 17.27
C ARG A 198 7.86 -6.41 16.68
N ALA A 199 7.21 -5.97 15.61
CA ALA A 199 6.19 -6.78 14.92
C ALA A 199 6.81 -8.07 14.37
N LYS A 200 7.97 -7.98 13.71
CA LYS A 200 8.70 -9.12 13.17
C LYS A 200 9.15 -10.10 14.27
N ALA A 201 9.68 -9.58 15.38
CA ALA A 201 10.12 -10.39 16.52
C ALA A 201 8.97 -11.19 17.17
N ALA A 202 7.74 -10.68 17.10
CA ALA A 202 6.53 -11.35 17.57
C ALA A 202 5.88 -12.27 16.51
N ALA A 203 6.57 -12.57 15.41
CA ALA A 203 6.06 -13.39 14.30
C ALA A 203 4.77 -12.83 13.66
N LEU A 204 4.54 -11.52 13.71
CA LEU A 204 3.62 -10.82 12.83
C LEU A 204 4.32 -10.58 11.49
N SER A 205 3.59 -10.78 10.37
CA SER A 205 4.13 -10.43 9.05
C SER A 205 4.36 -8.91 8.98
N PRO A 206 5.63 -8.44 8.84
CA PRO A 206 5.91 -7.01 8.84
C PRO A 206 5.50 -6.40 7.51
N CYS A 207 4.60 -5.41 7.57
CA CYS A 207 4.15 -4.61 6.44
C CYS A 207 4.66 -3.18 6.64
N SER A 208 5.52 -2.70 5.75
CA SER A 208 6.03 -1.34 5.81
C SER A 208 6.33 -0.81 4.42
N GLY A 209 6.01 0.45 4.18
CA GLY A 209 6.15 1.10 2.89
C GLY A 209 6.36 2.59 3.00
N ALA A 210 5.99 3.30 1.95
CA ALA A 210 6.26 4.74 1.82
C ALA A 210 5.09 5.52 1.23
N ILE A 211 5.23 6.85 1.32
CA ILE A 211 4.40 7.84 0.64
C ILE A 211 5.33 8.71 -0.20
N PHE A 212 5.08 8.79 -1.50
CA PHE A 212 5.84 9.62 -2.41
C PHE A 212 5.05 10.83 -2.90
N GLY A 213 5.75 11.93 -3.20
CA GLY A 213 5.17 13.22 -3.57
C GLY A 213 5.16 14.23 -2.42
N MET A 214 5.97 14.01 -1.37
CA MET A 214 6.10 14.92 -0.23
C MET A 214 7.30 15.89 -0.35
N GLY A 215 7.97 15.90 -1.52
CA GLY A 215 9.16 16.73 -1.77
C GLY A 215 10.49 16.01 -1.51
N GLU A 216 10.47 14.70 -1.44
CA GLU A 216 11.63 13.84 -1.37
C GLU A 216 12.43 13.85 -2.68
N THR A 217 13.73 13.59 -2.60
CA THR A 217 14.63 13.44 -3.74
C THR A 217 14.64 12.01 -4.27
N LYS A 218 15.25 11.79 -5.45
CA LYS A 218 15.48 10.42 -5.96
C LYS A 218 16.32 9.58 -5.00
N GLU A 219 17.29 10.18 -4.31
CA GLU A 219 18.09 9.48 -3.31
C GLU A 219 17.25 9.03 -2.12
N ASP A 220 16.33 9.87 -1.67
CA ASP A 220 15.39 9.49 -0.60
C ASP A 220 14.52 8.29 -1.01
N ILE A 221 14.05 8.25 -2.27
CA ILE A 221 13.28 7.10 -2.80
C ILE A 221 14.12 5.82 -2.81
N ILE A 222 15.38 5.93 -3.24
CA ILE A 222 16.35 4.82 -3.26
C ILE A 222 16.61 4.33 -1.84
N ASP A 223 16.88 5.22 -0.90
CA ASP A 223 17.13 4.88 0.50
C ASP A 223 15.99 4.08 1.11
N VAL A 224 14.75 4.50 0.87
CA VAL A 224 13.56 3.76 1.33
C VAL A 224 13.48 2.36 0.73
N ALA A 225 13.73 2.23 -0.58
CA ALA A 225 13.66 0.92 -1.26
C ALA A 225 14.68 -0.08 -0.68
N PHE A 226 15.92 0.38 -0.46
CA PHE A 226 16.98 -0.44 0.11
C PHE A 226 16.74 -0.73 1.61
N ARG A 227 16.29 0.27 2.38
CA ARG A 227 16.00 0.09 3.81
C ARG A 227 14.91 -0.94 4.05
N LEU A 228 13.85 -0.96 3.22
CA LEU A 228 12.79 -1.96 3.33
C LEU A 228 13.31 -3.38 3.01
N ARG A 229 14.24 -3.51 2.05
CA ARG A 229 14.93 -4.77 1.79
C ARG A 229 15.75 -5.25 2.99
N GLU A 230 16.55 -4.36 3.58
CA GLU A 230 17.37 -4.66 4.76
C GLU A 230 16.52 -5.07 5.97
N THR A 231 15.41 -4.38 6.22
CA THR A 231 14.48 -4.69 7.29
C THR A 231 13.79 -6.05 7.07
N GLY A 232 13.73 -6.51 5.82
CA GLY A 232 13.15 -7.80 5.45
C GLY A 232 11.65 -7.84 5.75
N VAL A 233 10.92 -6.84 5.25
CA VAL A 233 9.46 -6.77 5.32
C VAL A 233 8.83 -7.74 4.32
N ASP A 234 7.64 -8.27 4.62
CA ASP A 234 6.93 -9.19 3.73
C ASP A 234 6.07 -8.45 2.70
N SER A 235 5.62 -7.23 3.03
CA SER A 235 4.69 -6.45 2.22
C SER A 235 5.07 -4.97 2.22
N ILE A 236 5.07 -4.37 1.02
CA ILE A 236 5.48 -2.98 0.79
C ILE A 236 4.32 -2.21 0.13
N PRO A 237 3.49 -1.48 0.91
CA PRO A 237 2.51 -0.55 0.36
C PRO A 237 3.21 0.72 -0.15
N ILE A 238 3.06 1.02 -1.43
CA ILE A 238 3.47 2.28 -2.04
C ILE A 238 2.26 3.17 -2.18
N ASN A 239 2.30 4.27 -1.46
CA ASN A 239 1.31 5.33 -1.54
C ASN A 239 1.88 6.50 -2.36
N PHE A 240 1.02 7.16 -3.11
CA PHE A 240 1.29 8.45 -3.71
C PHE A 240 0.45 9.50 -2.97
N LEU A 241 1.06 10.61 -2.61
CA LEU A 241 0.44 11.62 -1.75
C LEU A 241 -0.90 12.10 -2.32
N ILE A 242 -1.96 11.99 -1.55
CA ILE A 242 -3.23 12.67 -1.82
C ILE A 242 -3.17 14.03 -1.11
N PRO A 243 -3.07 15.14 -1.85
CA PRO A 243 -2.90 16.47 -1.26
C PRO A 243 -4.21 17.01 -0.68
N MET A 244 -4.63 16.44 0.45
CA MET A 244 -5.91 16.77 1.11
C MET A 244 -6.01 18.26 1.48
N PRO A 245 -7.17 18.91 1.23
CA PRO A 245 -7.44 20.24 1.77
C PRO A 245 -7.26 20.26 3.28
N GLY A 246 -6.60 21.31 3.78
CA GLY A 246 -6.35 21.47 5.22
C GLY A 246 -5.14 20.71 5.77
N THR A 247 -4.37 20.01 4.95
CA THR A 247 -3.05 19.49 5.28
C THR A 247 -1.93 20.42 4.81
N SER A 248 -0.70 20.24 5.33
CA SER A 248 0.46 21.03 4.90
C SER A 248 0.87 20.81 3.43
N HIS A 249 0.33 19.78 2.81
CA HIS A 249 0.60 19.43 1.41
C HIS A 249 -0.57 19.78 0.47
N GLN A 250 -1.55 20.56 0.92
CA GLN A 250 -2.67 20.99 0.08
C GLN A 250 -2.18 21.62 -1.23
N GLY A 251 -2.73 21.17 -2.36
CA GLY A 251 -2.41 21.69 -3.70
C GLY A 251 -1.10 21.18 -4.31
N LYS A 252 -0.31 20.38 -3.60
CA LYS A 252 0.89 19.73 -4.16
C LYS A 252 0.47 18.52 -5.00
N ASN A 253 0.82 18.52 -6.28
CA ASN A 253 0.60 17.39 -7.19
C ASN A 253 1.76 17.35 -8.19
N GLU A 254 2.91 16.88 -7.72
CA GLU A 254 4.19 16.98 -8.45
C GLU A 254 4.51 15.69 -9.22
N LEU A 255 3.86 14.54 -8.89
CA LEU A 255 4.16 13.27 -9.52
C LEU A 255 3.41 13.08 -10.84
N THR A 256 4.13 12.67 -11.87
CA THR A 256 3.54 12.18 -13.13
C THR A 256 3.27 10.67 -13.06
N PRO A 257 2.36 10.13 -13.89
CA PRO A 257 2.14 8.69 -13.98
C PRO A 257 3.41 7.90 -14.28
N ASN A 258 4.28 8.42 -15.16
CA ASN A 258 5.54 7.78 -15.52
C ASN A 258 6.50 7.70 -14.34
N GLN A 259 6.61 8.78 -13.54
CA GLN A 259 7.41 8.76 -12.32
C GLN A 259 6.89 7.71 -11.31
N CYS A 260 5.56 7.63 -11.14
CA CYS A 260 4.95 6.62 -10.26
C CYS A 260 5.29 5.19 -10.72
N LEU A 261 5.22 4.91 -12.03
CA LEU A 261 5.59 3.60 -12.58
C LEU A 261 7.08 3.29 -12.40
N LYS A 262 7.96 4.28 -12.60
CA LYS A 262 9.41 4.12 -12.36
C LYS A 262 9.71 3.80 -10.89
N ILE A 263 9.01 4.46 -9.95
CA ILE A 263 9.10 4.16 -8.52
C ILE A 263 8.67 2.71 -8.25
N LEU A 264 7.51 2.29 -8.77
CA LEU A 264 7.05 0.91 -8.61
C LEU A 264 8.05 -0.11 -9.18
N CYS A 265 8.62 0.17 -10.37
CA CYS A 265 9.64 -0.68 -10.99
C CYS A 265 10.89 -0.79 -10.10
N LEU A 266 11.40 0.33 -9.59
CA LEU A 266 12.54 0.33 -8.65
C LEU A 266 12.26 -0.58 -7.44
N PHE A 267 11.09 -0.39 -6.81
CA PHE A 267 10.74 -1.20 -5.64
C PHE A 267 10.62 -2.69 -5.97
N ARG A 268 10.12 -3.05 -7.15
CA ARG A 268 10.07 -4.44 -7.60
C ARG A 268 11.47 -5.01 -7.83
N PHE A 269 12.38 -4.27 -8.46
CA PHE A 269 13.74 -4.74 -8.71
C PHE A 269 14.55 -4.89 -7.42
N VAL A 270 14.42 -3.96 -6.49
CA VAL A 270 15.12 -4.01 -5.20
C VAL A 270 14.54 -5.08 -4.29
N ASN A 271 13.22 -5.31 -4.35
CA ASN A 271 12.47 -6.21 -3.46
C ASN A 271 11.69 -7.27 -4.28
N PRO A 272 12.38 -8.18 -4.99
CA PRO A 272 11.75 -9.05 -6.00
C PRO A 272 10.70 -10.00 -5.46
N ALA A 273 10.88 -10.53 -4.25
CA ALA A 273 10.03 -11.54 -3.63
C ALA A 273 9.01 -10.97 -2.63
N MET A 274 8.99 -9.63 -2.39
CA MET A 274 8.07 -9.01 -1.44
C MET A 274 6.73 -8.70 -2.11
N GLU A 275 5.62 -8.80 -1.35
CA GLU A 275 4.32 -8.30 -1.80
C GLU A 275 4.43 -6.79 -2.02
N LEU A 276 4.37 -6.34 -3.27
CA LEU A 276 4.34 -4.92 -3.62
C LEU A 276 2.89 -4.50 -3.85
N ARG A 277 2.41 -3.53 -3.06
CA ARG A 277 1.03 -3.04 -3.10
C ARG A 277 0.97 -1.62 -3.61
N ILE A 278 0.15 -1.39 -4.64
CA ILE A 278 -0.24 -0.02 -5.00
C ILE A 278 -1.35 0.38 -4.03
N ALA A 279 -1.08 1.41 -3.24
CA ALA A 279 -1.92 1.83 -2.14
C ALA A 279 -2.61 3.19 -2.42
N GLY A 280 -2.70 4.07 -1.44
CA GLY A 280 -3.41 5.35 -1.59
C GLY A 280 -2.85 6.24 -2.70
N GLY A 281 -3.72 7.00 -3.36
CA GLY A 281 -3.36 7.93 -4.43
C GLY A 281 -3.18 7.30 -5.82
N ARG A 282 -3.45 6.03 -5.97
CA ARG A 282 -3.33 5.29 -7.23
C ARG A 282 -4.12 5.96 -8.36
N GLU A 283 -5.38 6.23 -8.12
CA GLU A 283 -6.30 6.80 -9.11
C GLU A 283 -5.88 8.21 -9.52
N LEU A 284 -5.40 9.01 -8.55
CA LEU A 284 -5.00 10.39 -8.76
C LEU A 284 -3.71 10.50 -9.60
N HIS A 285 -2.73 9.66 -9.32
CA HIS A 285 -1.38 9.79 -9.87
C HIS A 285 -1.12 8.88 -11.07
N LEU A 286 -1.57 7.63 -11.05
CA LEU A 286 -1.43 6.72 -12.20
C LEU A 286 -2.49 6.99 -13.27
N ARG A 287 -3.66 7.51 -12.94
CA ARG A 287 -4.73 7.87 -13.89
C ARG A 287 -5.06 6.69 -14.83
N SER A 288 -5.04 6.91 -16.15
CA SER A 288 -5.25 5.86 -17.15
C SER A 288 -4.15 4.78 -17.17
N LEU A 289 -2.97 5.03 -16.58
CA LEU A 289 -1.86 4.08 -16.55
C LEU A 289 -1.88 3.16 -15.31
N GLN A 290 -2.91 3.23 -14.45
CA GLN A 290 -2.97 2.37 -13.26
C GLN A 290 -2.96 0.87 -13.59
N THR A 291 -3.45 0.46 -14.76
CA THR A 291 -3.37 -0.92 -15.24
C THR A 291 -1.93 -1.40 -15.44
N LEU A 292 -1.03 -0.53 -15.93
CA LEU A 292 0.38 -0.86 -16.06
C LEU A 292 1.04 -1.13 -14.70
N GLY A 293 0.54 -0.53 -13.63
CA GLY A 293 1.00 -0.81 -12.27
C GLY A 293 0.81 -2.28 -11.87
N LEU A 294 -0.22 -2.98 -12.38
CA LEU A 294 -0.46 -4.40 -12.11
C LEU A 294 0.58 -5.34 -12.73
N TYR A 295 1.27 -4.92 -13.78
CA TYR A 295 2.41 -5.68 -14.33
C TYR A 295 3.62 -5.62 -13.38
N VAL A 296 3.68 -4.63 -12.50
CA VAL A 296 4.79 -4.42 -11.57
C VAL A 296 4.44 -4.87 -10.14
N ALA A 297 3.28 -4.45 -9.64
CA ALA A 297 2.77 -4.81 -8.32
C ALA A 297 1.87 -6.06 -8.39
N ASN A 298 1.75 -6.76 -7.27
CA ASN A 298 0.93 -7.96 -7.13
C ASN A 298 -0.16 -7.81 -6.05
N SER A 299 -0.40 -6.58 -5.60
CA SER A 299 -1.39 -6.29 -4.56
C SER A 299 -1.94 -4.87 -4.74
N ILE A 300 -3.22 -4.67 -4.40
CA ILE A 300 -3.90 -3.38 -4.40
C ILE A 300 -4.83 -3.24 -3.19
N PHE A 301 -5.14 -2.00 -2.80
CA PHE A 301 -6.33 -1.72 -1.99
C PHE A 301 -7.54 -1.58 -2.89
N VAL A 302 -8.69 -2.04 -2.39
CA VAL A 302 -9.98 -1.96 -3.08
C VAL A 302 -10.99 -1.19 -2.23
N GLY A 303 -11.89 -0.48 -2.90
CA GLY A 303 -12.86 0.38 -2.23
C GLY A 303 -12.24 1.67 -1.70
N ASP A 304 -12.87 2.23 -0.66
CA ASP A 304 -12.46 3.52 -0.11
C ASP A 304 -11.16 3.42 0.70
N TYR A 305 -10.42 4.54 0.72
CA TYR A 305 -9.29 4.74 1.63
C TYR A 305 -9.78 5.26 2.98
N LEU A 306 -8.85 5.50 3.93
CA LEU A 306 -9.23 5.86 5.31
C LEU A 306 -10.09 7.13 5.40
N THR A 307 -9.81 8.14 4.57
CA THR A 307 -10.50 9.45 4.60
C THR A 307 -10.84 9.98 3.20
N THR A 308 -10.60 9.19 2.16
CA THR A 308 -10.90 9.55 0.77
C THR A 308 -11.55 8.38 0.05
N LYS A 309 -12.37 8.69 -0.94
CA LYS A 309 -12.94 7.66 -1.80
C LYS A 309 -11.87 7.08 -2.73
N GLY A 310 -11.96 5.78 -2.97
CA GLY A 310 -11.20 5.05 -3.99
C GLY A 310 -12.10 4.57 -5.12
N GLN A 311 -11.56 3.72 -5.98
CA GLN A 311 -12.29 3.05 -7.03
C GLN A 311 -13.15 1.93 -6.41
N SER A 312 -14.33 1.66 -6.98
CA SER A 312 -15.18 0.57 -6.47
C SER A 312 -14.50 -0.79 -6.60
N ALA A 313 -14.77 -1.71 -5.66
CA ALA A 313 -14.21 -3.05 -5.68
C ALA A 313 -14.52 -3.81 -6.97
N ASP A 314 -15.71 -3.62 -7.56
CA ASP A 314 -16.10 -4.25 -8.83
C ASP A 314 -15.28 -3.68 -10.02
N ALA A 315 -14.99 -2.39 -10.02
CA ALA A 315 -14.14 -1.81 -11.05
C ALA A 315 -12.69 -2.28 -10.91
N ASP A 316 -12.18 -2.43 -9.68
CA ASP A 316 -10.86 -2.98 -9.42
C ASP A 316 -10.76 -4.45 -9.84
N ARG A 317 -11.78 -5.26 -9.52
CA ARG A 317 -11.85 -6.66 -9.93
C ARG A 317 -11.85 -6.79 -11.45
N ARG A 318 -12.69 -6.02 -12.15
CA ARG A 318 -12.68 -5.98 -13.62
C ARG A 318 -11.33 -5.58 -14.18
N MET A 319 -10.70 -4.53 -13.64
CA MET A 319 -9.37 -4.11 -14.07
C MET A 319 -8.35 -5.25 -13.94
N VAL A 320 -8.35 -6.01 -12.84
CA VAL A 320 -7.46 -7.16 -12.64
C VAL A 320 -7.73 -8.25 -13.68
N GLN A 321 -9.01 -8.59 -13.92
CA GLN A 321 -9.42 -9.62 -14.87
C GLN A 321 -9.14 -9.24 -16.32
N ASP A 322 -9.45 -7.99 -16.73
CA ASP A 322 -9.20 -7.47 -18.08
C ASP A 322 -7.70 -7.50 -18.44
N MET A 323 -6.82 -7.35 -17.43
CA MET A 323 -5.37 -7.47 -17.61
C MET A 323 -4.87 -8.92 -17.60
N GLY A 324 -5.77 -9.92 -17.53
CA GLY A 324 -5.43 -11.33 -17.52
C GLY A 324 -4.83 -11.83 -16.21
N PHE A 325 -5.00 -11.08 -15.11
CA PHE A 325 -4.59 -11.50 -13.77
C PHE A 325 -5.73 -12.21 -13.01
N GLU A 326 -5.39 -12.87 -11.91
CA GLU A 326 -6.27 -13.64 -11.05
C GLU A 326 -6.33 -13.00 -9.67
N VAL A 327 -7.53 -12.79 -9.13
CA VAL A 327 -7.69 -12.28 -7.76
C VAL A 327 -7.42 -13.41 -6.77
N VAL A 328 -6.53 -13.17 -5.80
CA VAL A 328 -6.30 -14.10 -4.69
C VAL A 328 -7.51 -14.05 -3.76
N GLY A 329 -8.17 -15.20 -3.55
CA GLY A 329 -9.31 -15.32 -2.65
C GLY A 329 -10.68 -15.36 -3.34
N GLU A 330 -10.75 -15.37 -4.67
CA GLU A 330 -12.02 -15.56 -5.41
C GLU A 330 -12.75 -16.87 -5.07
N ASP A 331 -12.04 -17.90 -4.58
CA ASP A 331 -12.65 -19.12 -4.03
C ASP A 331 -13.51 -18.89 -2.78
N LEU A 332 -13.61 -17.65 -2.29
CA LEU A 332 -14.37 -17.24 -1.12
C LEU A 332 -15.79 -16.76 -1.46
N SER A 333 -16.05 -16.36 -2.71
CA SER A 333 -17.35 -15.88 -3.18
C SER A 333 -17.69 -16.56 -4.51
N GLY A 334 -18.71 -17.37 -4.54
CA GLY A 334 -19.11 -18.18 -5.71
C GLY A 334 -19.80 -17.43 -6.87
N ASP A 335 -19.76 -16.10 -6.94
CA ASP A 335 -20.42 -15.31 -7.99
C ASP A 335 -19.42 -14.62 -8.91
N VAL A 336 -19.46 -14.98 -10.18
CA VAL A 336 -18.75 -14.28 -11.26
C VAL A 336 -19.59 -13.07 -11.69
N PRO A 337 -19.07 -11.83 -11.69
CA PRO A 337 -19.81 -10.67 -12.18
C PRO A 337 -20.13 -10.82 -13.67
N GLN A 338 -21.40 -10.59 -14.05
CA GLN A 338 -21.79 -10.52 -15.45
C GLN A 338 -21.15 -9.29 -16.13
N SER A 339 -20.64 -9.49 -17.35
CA SER A 339 -20.14 -8.38 -18.17
C SER A 339 -21.23 -7.32 -18.36
N PRO A 340 -20.87 -6.01 -18.33
CA PRO A 340 -21.85 -4.96 -18.56
C PRO A 340 -22.44 -5.09 -19.97
N SER A 341 -23.78 -5.02 -20.06
CA SER A 341 -24.46 -4.97 -21.34
C SER A 341 -24.16 -3.67 -22.08
N VAL A 342 -23.80 -3.77 -23.35
CA VAL A 342 -23.60 -2.58 -24.21
C VAL A 342 -24.97 -2.03 -24.58
N GLU A 343 -25.31 -0.84 -24.09
CA GLU A 343 -26.45 -0.10 -24.59
C GLU A 343 -26.11 0.49 -25.96
N ILE A 344 -26.80 0.00 -27.01
CA ILE A 344 -26.66 0.53 -28.37
C ILE A 344 -27.50 1.80 -28.46
N VAL A 345 -26.83 2.95 -28.57
CA VAL A 345 -27.52 4.23 -28.83
C VAL A 345 -27.99 4.25 -30.27
N THR A 346 -29.28 4.04 -30.47
CA THR A 346 -29.92 4.17 -31.79
C THR A 346 -30.28 5.63 -32.08
N ARG A 347 -30.45 5.98 -33.39
CA ARG A 347 -30.77 7.36 -33.82
C ARG A 347 -32.11 7.87 -33.22
N ALA A 348 -33.01 6.98 -32.79
CA ALA A 348 -34.29 7.27 -32.13
C ALA A 348 -34.16 7.80 -30.69
N SER A 349 -33.04 7.63 -30.02
CA SER A 349 -32.81 8.10 -28.65
C SER A 349 -32.18 9.51 -28.59
N ARG A 350 -32.10 10.22 -29.73
CA ARG A 350 -31.54 11.59 -29.83
C ARG A 350 -32.60 12.67 -30.10
N GLN A 351 -33.89 12.39 -29.84
CA GLN A 351 -34.95 13.42 -29.91
C GLN A 351 -35.43 13.80 -28.50
#